data_3d7b363a621dfad9f92396bf40ebae26
#
_entry.id   3d7b363a621dfad9f92396bf40ebae26
#
_cell.length_a   1.000
_cell.length_b   1.000
_cell.length_c   1.000
_cell.angle_alpha   90.00
_cell.angle_beta   90.00
_cell.angle_gamma   90.00
#
_symmetry.space_group_name_H-M   'P 1'
#
loop_
_entity.id
_entity.type
_entity.pdbx_description
1 polymer ?
#
loop_
_entity_poly.entity_id
_entity_poly.type
_entity_poly.pdbx_seq_one_letter_code
_entity_poly.pdbx_strand_id
1 'polypeptide(L)'
;MNTRFSEDVIPLSDLKANPGKVIRHVSEAHRPVLLTSRGRGVAVVQDLRDYEKIEEECSFMRAVVKGMVALDKGHETSLAEVKTRLGLT
;
A
#
# COMPACT_ATOMS: atom_id res chain seq x y z
N MET A 1 -3.08 2.30 5.80
CA MET A 1 -3.58 0.93 5.89
C MET A 1 -4.35 0.74 7.19
N ASN A 2 -5.55 0.19 7.10
CA ASN A 2 -6.40 -0.07 8.27
C ASN A 2 -6.31 -1.53 8.69
N THR A 3 -5.14 -1.96 9.11
CA THR A 3 -4.95 -3.33 9.58
C THR A 3 -5.59 -3.54 10.95
N ARG A 4 -6.39 -4.57 11.08
CA ARG A 4 -6.99 -4.98 12.35
C ARG A 4 -6.22 -6.17 12.89
N PHE A 5 -5.46 -5.97 13.94
CA PHE A 5 -4.57 -7.01 14.48
C PHE A 5 -5.28 -8.29 14.91
N SER A 6 -6.56 -8.21 15.25
CA SER A 6 -7.34 -9.40 15.62
C SER A 6 -7.76 -10.24 14.42
N GLU A 7 -7.83 -9.66 13.22
CA GLU A 7 -8.36 -10.31 12.02
C GLU A 7 -7.35 -10.42 10.89
N ASP A 8 -6.41 -9.49 10.84
CA ASP A 8 -5.53 -9.31 9.68
C ASP A 8 -4.09 -9.76 9.92
N VAL A 9 -3.83 -10.44 11.02
CA VAL A 9 -2.53 -11.06 11.30
C VAL A 9 -2.72 -12.57 11.34
N ILE A 10 -2.11 -13.27 10.40
CA ILE A 10 -2.32 -14.70 10.19
C ILE A 10 -0.98 -15.42 10.12
N PRO A 11 -0.81 -16.55 10.84
CA PRO A 11 0.38 -17.36 10.68
C PRO A 11 0.52 -17.88 9.27
N LEU A 12 1.75 -17.98 8.77
CA LEU A 12 2.03 -18.51 7.43
C LEU A 12 1.47 -19.93 7.26
N SER A 13 1.44 -20.73 8.33
CA SER A 13 0.87 -22.07 8.30
C SER A 13 -0.61 -22.07 7.92
N ASP A 14 -1.37 -21.05 8.32
CA ASP A 14 -2.78 -20.93 7.96
C ASP A 14 -2.96 -20.68 6.46
N LEU A 15 -2.09 -19.87 5.88
CA LEU A 15 -2.09 -19.67 4.42
C LEU A 15 -1.78 -20.98 3.68
N LYS A 16 -0.79 -21.72 4.15
CA LYS A 16 -0.43 -23.01 3.53
C LYS A 16 -1.55 -24.04 3.64
N ALA A 17 -2.26 -24.04 4.76
CA ALA A 17 -3.36 -24.96 4.98
C ALA A 17 -4.60 -24.62 4.15
N ASN A 18 -4.92 -23.34 4.00
CA ASN A 18 -6.11 -22.91 3.26
C ASN A 18 -5.88 -21.55 2.59
N PRO A 19 -5.20 -21.53 1.44
CA PRO A 19 -4.93 -20.28 0.73
C PRO A 19 -6.20 -19.53 0.31
N GLY A 20 -7.23 -20.28 -0.09
CA GLY A 20 -8.49 -19.67 -0.54
C GLY A 20 -9.19 -18.84 0.52
N LYS A 21 -9.10 -19.26 1.77
CA LYS A 21 -9.69 -18.54 2.90
C LYS A 21 -9.02 -17.18 3.09
N VAL A 22 -7.70 -17.14 3.02
CA VAL A 22 -6.93 -15.90 3.17
C VAL A 22 -7.20 -14.95 2.00
N ILE A 23 -7.20 -15.46 0.79
CA ILE A 23 -7.50 -14.66 -0.42
C ILE A 23 -8.91 -14.08 -0.34
N ARG A 24 -9.89 -14.88 0.07
CA ARG A 24 -11.26 -14.41 0.25
C ARG A 24 -11.35 -13.31 1.31
N HIS A 25 -10.62 -13.45 2.41
CA HIS A 25 -10.63 -12.44 3.47
C HIS A 25 -10.12 -11.09 2.95
N VAL A 26 -8.98 -11.06 2.25
CA VAL A 26 -8.44 -9.79 1.72
C VAL A 26 -9.34 -9.18 0.66
N SER A 27 -10.02 -10.00 -0.14
CA SER A 27 -10.94 -9.53 -1.17
C SER A 27 -12.23 -8.94 -0.57
N GLU A 28 -12.76 -9.54 0.46
CA GLU A 28 -14.00 -9.09 1.10
C GLU A 28 -13.77 -7.94 2.08
N ALA A 29 -12.73 -8.02 2.87
CA ALA A 29 -12.44 -6.99 3.88
C ALA A 29 -11.75 -5.75 3.32
N HIS A 30 -11.12 -5.84 2.15
CA HIS A 30 -10.33 -4.76 1.54
C HIS A 30 -9.22 -4.25 2.46
N ARG A 31 -8.66 -5.16 3.25
CA ARG A 31 -7.54 -4.88 4.14
C ARG A 31 -6.42 -5.88 3.88
N PRO A 32 -5.17 -5.44 3.85
CA PRO A 32 -4.05 -6.38 3.72
C PRO A 32 -3.93 -7.24 4.97
N VAL A 33 -3.44 -8.47 4.78
CA VAL A 33 -3.16 -9.42 5.85
C VAL A 33 -1.64 -9.51 6.04
N LEU A 34 -1.19 -9.39 7.28
CA LEU A 34 0.19 -9.64 7.64
C LEU A 34 0.37 -11.13 7.90
N LEU A 35 1.29 -11.76 7.16
CA LEU A 35 1.67 -13.14 7.40
C LEU A 35 2.85 -13.19 8.37
N THR A 36 2.75 -14.03 9.37
CA THR A 36 3.80 -14.20 10.37
C THR A 36 4.40 -15.60 10.32
N SER A 37 5.66 -15.70 10.70
CA SER A 37 6.36 -16.96 10.91
C SER A 37 7.27 -16.79 12.12
N ARG A 38 7.16 -17.70 13.07
CA ARG A 38 7.97 -17.67 14.30
C ARG A 38 7.89 -16.33 15.04
N GLY A 39 6.69 -15.75 15.10
CA GLY A 39 6.45 -14.49 15.78
C GLY A 39 6.90 -13.24 15.03
N ARG A 40 7.30 -13.37 13.76
CA ARG A 40 7.75 -12.23 12.95
C ARG A 40 6.88 -12.08 11.70
N GLY A 41 6.65 -10.83 11.31
CA GLY A 41 6.01 -10.53 10.02
C GLY A 41 6.97 -10.86 8.89
N VAL A 42 6.52 -11.66 7.92
CA VAL A 42 7.37 -12.10 6.79
C VAL A 42 6.83 -11.66 5.43
N ALA A 43 5.53 -11.39 5.33
CA ALA A 43 4.92 -11.02 4.07
C ALA A 43 3.57 -10.35 4.28
N VAL A 44 3.08 -9.72 3.23
CA VAL A 44 1.75 -9.11 3.22
C VAL A 44 0.97 -9.69 2.05
N VAL A 45 -0.29 -10.06 2.29
CA VAL A 45 -1.23 -10.47 1.24
C VAL A 45 -2.24 -9.36 1.08
N GLN A 46 -2.43 -8.90 -0.14
CA GLN A 46 -3.35 -7.82 -0.45
C GLN A 46 -4.18 -8.19 -1.68
N ASP A 47 -5.45 -7.77 -1.70
CA ASP A 47 -6.28 -7.94 -2.88
C ASP A 47 -5.68 -7.18 -4.08
N LEU A 48 -5.67 -7.83 -5.24
CA LEU A 48 -5.05 -7.25 -6.44
C LEU A 48 -5.70 -5.91 -6.83
N ARG A 49 -7.00 -5.81 -6.73
CA ARG A 49 -7.73 -4.57 -7.08
C ARG A 49 -7.35 -3.43 -6.14
N ASP A 50 -7.23 -3.73 -4.85
CA ASP A 50 -6.82 -2.73 -3.86
C ASP A 50 -5.39 -2.28 -4.08
N TYR A 51 -4.50 -3.20 -4.40
CA TYR A 51 -3.12 -2.88 -4.75
C TYR A 51 -3.03 -1.99 -5.99
N GLU A 52 -3.73 -2.35 -7.07
CA GLU A 52 -3.74 -1.57 -8.30
C GLU A 52 -4.30 -0.17 -8.08
N LYS A 53 -5.35 -0.04 -7.27
CA LYS A 53 -5.94 1.24 -6.93
C LYS A 53 -4.95 2.15 -6.22
N ILE A 54 -4.21 1.63 -5.25
CA ILE A 54 -3.18 2.38 -4.54
C ILE A 54 -2.07 2.81 -5.50
N GLU A 55 -1.64 1.93 -6.39
CA GLU A 55 -0.63 2.25 -7.41
C GLU A 55 -1.10 3.35 -8.35
N GLU A 56 -2.35 3.31 -8.80
CA GLU A 56 -2.94 4.35 -9.64
C GLU A 56 -2.99 5.69 -8.91
N GLU A 57 -3.42 5.70 -7.66
CA GLU A 57 -3.46 6.91 -6.84
C GLU A 57 -2.07 7.52 -6.66
N CYS A 58 -1.06 6.70 -6.40
CA CYS A 58 0.32 7.15 -6.29
C CYS A 58 0.84 7.71 -7.61
N SER A 59 0.55 7.05 -8.73
CA SER A 59 0.94 7.53 -10.07
C SER A 59 0.27 8.84 -10.41
N PHE A 60 -1.02 8.97 -10.10
CA PHE A 60 -1.78 10.20 -10.28
C PHE A 60 -1.18 11.35 -9.47
N MET A 61 -0.87 11.12 -8.20
CA MET A 61 -0.28 12.13 -7.34
C MET A 61 1.10 12.57 -7.83
N ARG A 62 1.90 11.65 -8.34
CA ARG A 62 3.19 11.99 -8.95
C ARG A 62 3.02 12.89 -10.17
N ALA A 63 2.02 12.61 -11.00
CA ALA A 63 1.71 13.43 -12.16
C ALA A 63 1.24 14.83 -11.77
N VAL A 64 0.40 14.94 -10.74
CA VAL A 64 -0.05 16.23 -10.19
C VAL A 64 1.14 17.04 -9.68
N VAL A 65 2.03 16.42 -8.92
CA VAL A 65 3.22 17.09 -8.40
C VAL A 65 4.11 17.60 -9.54
N LYS A 66 4.34 16.80 -10.56
CA LYS A 66 5.10 17.22 -11.73
C LYS A 66 4.45 18.40 -12.45
N GLY A 67 3.12 18.36 -12.58
CA GLY A 67 2.36 19.46 -13.18
C GLY A 67 2.49 20.75 -12.37
N MET A 68 2.40 20.66 -11.07
CA MET A 68 2.56 21.81 -10.17
C MET A 68 3.95 22.43 -10.28
N VAL A 69 4.99 21.61 -10.32
CA VAL A 69 6.37 22.07 -10.50
C VAL A 69 6.54 22.74 -11.86
N ALA A 70 5.96 22.20 -12.92
CA ALA A 70 6.04 22.78 -14.26
C ALA A 70 5.33 24.12 -14.37
N LEU A 71 4.20 24.29 -13.66
CA LEU A 71 3.45 25.55 -13.66
C LEU A 71 4.11 26.63 -12.82
N ASP A 72 4.89 26.25 -11.83
CA ASP A 72 5.49 27.16 -10.86
C ASP A 72 6.95 27.45 -11.20
N LYS A 73 7.17 27.97 -12.40
CA LYS A 73 8.52 28.23 -12.94
C LYS A 73 9.29 29.32 -12.19
N GLY A 74 8.62 30.16 -11.42
CA GLY A 74 9.25 31.22 -10.67
C GLY A 74 9.83 30.80 -9.33
N HIS A 75 9.56 29.59 -8.89
CA HIS A 75 10.01 29.07 -7.61
C HIS A 75 11.13 28.06 -7.80
N GLU A 76 12.16 28.18 -6.97
CA GLU A 76 13.31 27.29 -7.01
C GLU A 76 13.05 25.95 -6.30
N THR A 77 11.81 25.62 -6.06
CA THR A 77 11.42 24.38 -5.39
C THR A 77 11.69 23.19 -6.30
N SER A 78 12.57 22.30 -5.87
CA SER A 78 12.86 21.08 -6.62
C SER A 78 11.73 20.07 -6.48
N LEU A 79 11.66 19.13 -7.43
CA LEU A 79 10.70 18.03 -7.36
C LEU A 79 10.91 17.21 -6.07
N ALA A 80 12.15 17.03 -5.63
CA ALA A 80 12.47 16.33 -4.40
C ALA A 80 11.89 17.04 -3.18
N GLU A 81 12.01 18.36 -3.11
CA GLU A 81 11.42 19.14 -2.03
C GLU A 81 9.91 19.05 -2.00
N VAL A 82 9.27 19.13 -3.14
CA VAL A 82 7.81 19.00 -3.24
C VAL A 82 7.37 17.63 -2.77
N LYS A 83 8.04 16.57 -3.20
CA LYS A 83 7.76 15.21 -2.76
C LYS A 83 7.91 15.06 -1.24
N THR A 84 8.95 15.63 -0.67
CA THR A 84 9.19 15.58 0.78
C THR A 84 8.07 16.28 1.54
N ARG A 85 7.65 17.48 1.10
CA ARG A 85 6.56 18.24 1.71
C ARG A 85 5.23 17.50 1.66
N LEU A 86 4.98 16.78 0.58
CA LEU A 86 3.74 16.02 0.37
C LEU A 86 3.82 14.59 0.91
N GLY A 87 4.96 14.16 1.42
CA GLY A 87 5.14 12.80 1.92
C GLY A 87 5.16 11.73 0.84
N LEU A 88 5.60 12.06 -0.36
CA LEU A 88 5.60 11.16 -1.52
C LEU A 88 6.96 10.50 -1.79
N THR A 89 7.91 10.67 -0.91
CA THR A 89 9.23 10.02 -1.05
C THR A 89 9.26 8.66 -0.43
#